data_962a341e2cac6296e33c4303df36e64f
#
_entry.id   962a341e2cac6296e33c4303df36e64f
#
_cell.length_a   1.000
_cell.length_b   1.000
_cell.length_c   1.000
_cell.angle_alpha   90.00
_cell.angle_beta   90.00
_cell.angle_gamma   90.00
#
_symmetry.space_group_name_H-M   'P 1'
#
loop_
_entity.id
_entity.type
_entity.pdbx_description
1 polymer ?
#
loop_
_entity_poly.entity_id
_entity_poly.type
_entity_poly.pdbx_seq_one_letter_code
_entity_poly.pdbx_strand_id
1 'polypeptide(L)'
;MDAHIKALNQHDAPALAATLHFPHHRLSGTDWKTWETPEHYFKDFLARAGSNWKRSSFEDIKVVDASVDKVHIDAEIQRYDVNDEVIASFRSLWVIVEIDGVWAAKVRSSFALK
;
A
#
# COMPACT_ATOMS: atom_id res chain seq x y z
N MET A 1 -4.73 -1.73 8.02
CA MET A 1 -3.36 -1.46 7.53
C MET A 1 -2.35 -2.55 7.91
N ASP A 2 -2.45 -3.12 9.12
CA ASP A 2 -1.52 -4.18 9.54
C ASP A 2 -1.61 -5.43 8.67
N ALA A 3 -2.81 -5.84 8.29
CA ALA A 3 -3.01 -7.00 7.40
C ALA A 3 -2.34 -6.79 6.04
N HIS A 4 -2.41 -5.58 5.50
CA HIS A 4 -1.78 -5.24 4.23
C HIS A 4 -0.27 -5.38 4.29
N ILE A 5 0.37 -4.77 5.29
CA ILE A 5 1.82 -4.80 5.40
C ILE A 5 2.34 -6.21 5.70
N LYS A 6 1.61 -6.97 6.50
CA LYS A 6 1.94 -8.36 6.78
C LYS A 6 1.90 -9.21 5.53
N ALA A 7 0.83 -9.09 4.73
CA ALA A 7 0.68 -9.84 3.48
C ALA A 7 1.79 -9.49 2.49
N LEU A 8 2.12 -8.20 2.39
CA LEU A 8 3.19 -7.73 1.51
C LEU A 8 4.54 -8.33 1.91
N ASN A 9 4.88 -8.26 3.19
CA ASN A 9 6.16 -8.77 3.69
C ASN A 9 6.30 -10.30 3.57
N GLN A 10 5.18 -11.02 3.64
CA GLN A 10 5.16 -12.48 3.50
C GLN A 10 5.00 -12.95 2.06
N HIS A 11 4.90 -12.03 1.10
CA HIS A 11 4.65 -12.35 -0.31
C HIS A 11 3.36 -13.17 -0.48
N ASP A 12 2.34 -12.87 0.33
CA ASP A 12 1.07 -13.58 0.34
C ASP A 12 0.07 -12.85 -0.56
N ALA A 13 0.02 -13.23 -1.84
CA ALA A 13 -0.85 -12.57 -2.80
C ALA A 13 -2.35 -12.68 -2.47
N PRO A 14 -2.88 -13.84 -2.04
CA PRO A 14 -4.28 -13.91 -1.62
C PRO A 14 -4.60 -13.01 -0.43
N ALA A 15 -3.74 -12.96 0.59
CA ALA A 15 -3.94 -12.08 1.74
C ALA A 15 -3.84 -10.61 1.35
N LEU A 16 -2.91 -10.26 0.46
CA LEU A 16 -2.78 -8.91 -0.07
C LEU A 16 -4.04 -8.49 -0.82
N ALA A 17 -4.59 -9.41 -1.63
CA ALA A 17 -5.83 -9.17 -2.37
C ALA A 17 -7.00 -8.80 -1.46
N ALA A 18 -7.05 -9.35 -0.25
CA ALA A 18 -8.12 -9.07 0.71
C ALA A 18 -8.02 -7.66 1.31
N THR A 19 -6.88 -6.97 1.16
CA THR A 19 -6.65 -5.64 1.73
C THR A 19 -6.79 -4.51 0.70
N LEU A 20 -7.00 -4.84 -0.56
CA LEU A 20 -7.15 -3.88 -1.65
C LEU A 20 -8.43 -4.18 -2.42
N HIS A 21 -9.14 -3.12 -2.82
CA HIS A 21 -10.19 -3.23 -3.81
C HIS A 21 -9.57 -3.16 -5.21
N PHE A 22 -10.00 -4.03 -6.11
CA PHE A 22 -9.57 -3.99 -7.50
C PHE A 22 -10.74 -3.61 -8.41
N PRO A 23 -10.51 -2.77 -9.42
CA PRO A 23 -9.23 -2.14 -9.73
C PRO A 23 -8.76 -1.22 -8.61
N HIS A 24 -7.46 -1.25 -8.34
CA HIS A 24 -6.82 -0.40 -7.33
C HIS A 24 -6.04 0.73 -8.03
N HIS A 25 -6.11 1.93 -7.49
CA HIS A 25 -5.52 3.13 -8.11
C HIS A 25 -4.44 3.74 -7.23
N ARG A 26 -3.40 4.27 -7.86
CA ARG A 26 -2.35 5.00 -7.17
C ARG A 26 -1.95 6.24 -7.96
N LEU A 27 -1.83 7.36 -7.25
CA LEU A 27 -1.18 8.57 -7.76
C LEU A 27 0.18 8.70 -7.07
N SER A 28 1.27 8.58 -7.82
CA SER A 28 2.62 8.79 -7.31
C SER A 28 3.25 9.95 -8.07
N GLY A 29 3.53 11.06 -7.35
CA GLY A 29 3.83 12.31 -8.03
C GLY A 29 2.67 12.69 -8.93
N THR A 30 2.89 12.73 -10.24
CA THR A 30 1.86 13.00 -11.26
C THR A 30 1.46 11.76 -12.05
N ASP A 31 2.00 10.58 -11.71
CA ASP A 31 1.74 9.34 -12.44
C ASP A 31 0.57 8.60 -11.81
N TRP A 32 -0.49 8.47 -12.59
CA TRP A 32 -1.66 7.68 -12.25
C TRP A 32 -1.48 6.26 -12.75
N LYS A 33 -1.70 5.28 -11.85
CA LYS A 33 -1.60 3.87 -12.20
C LYS A 33 -2.80 3.10 -11.67
N THR A 34 -3.26 2.14 -12.45
CA THR A 34 -4.37 1.26 -12.09
C THR A 34 -3.95 -0.19 -12.25
N TRP A 35 -4.24 -0.99 -11.23
CA TRP A 35 -4.05 -2.44 -11.27
C TRP A 35 -5.40 -3.12 -11.23
N GLU A 36 -5.63 -4.01 -12.19
CA GLU A 36 -6.90 -4.74 -12.29
C GLU A 36 -6.92 -6.00 -11.42
N THR A 37 -5.75 -6.59 -11.14
CA THR A 37 -5.64 -7.84 -10.41
C THR A 37 -4.57 -7.76 -9.31
N PRO A 38 -4.74 -8.58 -8.23
CA PRO A 38 -3.72 -8.66 -7.18
C PRO A 38 -2.36 -9.14 -7.69
N GLU A 39 -2.35 -10.07 -8.62
CA GLU A 39 -1.12 -10.63 -9.17
C GLU A 39 -0.32 -9.56 -9.90
N HIS A 40 -0.98 -8.74 -10.70
CA HIS A 40 -0.34 -7.64 -11.42
C HIS A 40 0.19 -6.59 -10.43
N TYR A 41 -0.60 -6.28 -9.41
CA TYR A 41 -0.18 -5.33 -8.37
C TYR A 41 1.09 -5.79 -7.68
N PHE A 42 1.15 -7.04 -7.24
CA PHE A 42 2.29 -7.57 -6.51
C PHE A 42 3.54 -7.67 -7.38
N LYS A 43 3.40 -8.16 -8.61
CA LYS A 43 4.50 -8.24 -9.57
C LYS A 43 5.12 -6.85 -9.80
N ASP A 44 4.27 -5.85 -10.00
CA ASP A 44 4.70 -4.48 -10.22
C ASP A 44 5.35 -3.88 -8.96
N PHE A 45 4.81 -4.20 -7.78
CA PHE A 45 5.41 -3.77 -6.51
C PHE A 45 6.83 -4.30 -6.35
N LEU A 46 7.06 -5.57 -6.61
CA LEU A 46 8.40 -6.16 -6.52
C LEU A 46 9.38 -5.48 -7.47
N ALA A 47 8.94 -5.15 -8.68
CA ALA A 47 9.76 -4.43 -9.65
C ALA A 47 10.10 -3.01 -9.16
N ARG A 48 9.13 -2.31 -8.55
CA ARG A 48 9.34 -0.93 -8.04
C ARG A 48 10.22 -0.91 -6.78
N ALA A 49 10.02 -1.86 -5.87
CA ALA A 49 10.75 -1.92 -4.61
C ALA A 49 12.23 -2.24 -4.83
N GLY A 50 12.55 -2.98 -5.91
CA GLY A 50 13.90 -3.35 -6.25
C GLY A 50 14.39 -4.61 -5.54
N SER A 51 15.55 -5.08 -5.94
CA SER A 51 16.12 -6.34 -5.45
C SER A 51 16.60 -6.25 -3.99
N ASN A 52 16.84 -5.05 -3.47
CA ASN A 52 17.32 -4.85 -2.11
C ASN A 52 16.21 -4.86 -1.07
N TRP A 53 14.96 -4.77 -1.50
CA TRP A 53 13.83 -4.75 -0.58
C TRP A 53 13.64 -6.09 0.12
N LYS A 54 13.51 -6.05 1.44
CA LYS A 54 13.19 -7.23 2.25
C LYS A 54 11.82 -7.12 2.90
N ARG A 55 11.52 -5.97 3.49
CA ARG A 55 10.24 -5.72 4.16
C ARG A 55 9.89 -4.24 4.19
N SER A 56 8.64 -3.97 4.51
CA SER A 56 8.13 -2.61 4.73
C SER A 56 7.43 -2.52 6.07
N SER A 57 7.34 -1.30 6.59
CA SER A 57 6.54 -1.00 7.77
C SER A 57 5.73 0.27 7.54
N PHE A 58 4.59 0.37 8.24
CA PHE A 58 3.87 1.62 8.39
C PHE A 58 4.27 2.28 9.70
N GLU A 59 4.69 3.53 9.61
CA GLU A 59 5.01 4.35 10.75
C GLU A 59 4.05 5.55 10.81
N ASP A 60 3.83 6.10 11.99
CA ASP A 60 3.09 7.36 12.18
C ASP A 60 1.75 7.39 11.44
N ILE A 61 0.91 6.37 11.70
CA ILE A 61 -0.41 6.24 11.06
C ILE A 61 -1.38 7.20 11.73
N LYS A 62 -2.06 8.04 10.91
CA LYS A 62 -3.06 9.00 11.39
C LYS A 62 -4.33 8.90 10.57
N VAL A 63 -5.48 8.83 11.24
CA VAL A 63 -6.78 8.99 10.59
C VAL A 63 -7.00 10.48 10.35
N VAL A 64 -7.11 10.85 9.09
CA VAL A 64 -7.33 12.26 8.70
C VAL A 64 -8.80 12.61 8.80
N ASP A 65 -9.67 11.73 8.30
CA ASP A 65 -11.11 11.91 8.34
C ASP A 65 -11.79 10.56 8.10
N ALA A 66 -13.04 10.45 8.56
CA ALA A 66 -13.77 9.20 8.46
C ALA A 66 -15.27 9.46 8.33
N SER A 67 -15.94 8.62 7.54
CA SER A 67 -17.39 8.55 7.45
C SER A 67 -17.85 7.11 7.69
N VAL A 68 -19.14 6.85 7.49
CA VAL A 68 -19.70 5.51 7.71
C VAL A 68 -19.12 4.46 6.76
N ASP A 69 -18.62 4.87 5.60
CA ASP A 69 -18.16 3.95 4.54
C ASP A 69 -16.78 4.30 3.96
N LYS A 70 -16.10 5.32 4.50
CA LYS A 70 -14.81 5.77 3.98
C LYS A 70 -13.92 6.33 5.08
N VAL A 71 -12.63 5.97 5.03
CA VAL A 71 -11.61 6.48 5.95
C VAL A 71 -10.40 6.92 5.14
N HIS A 72 -9.90 8.12 5.44
CA HIS A 72 -8.62 8.60 4.91
C HIS A 72 -7.56 8.44 5.99
N ILE A 73 -6.46 7.78 5.62
CA ILE A 73 -5.33 7.52 6.53
C ILE A 73 -4.06 8.10 5.92
N ASP A 74 -3.34 8.91 6.71
CA ASP A 74 -2.00 9.38 6.37
C ASP A 74 -1.00 8.51 7.11
N ALA A 75 -0.03 7.96 6.39
CA ALA A 75 0.98 7.07 6.96
C ALA A 75 2.35 7.30 6.34
N GLU A 76 3.39 7.14 7.15
CA GLU A 76 4.75 7.03 6.66
C GLU A 76 5.06 5.56 6.39
N ILE A 77 5.63 5.29 5.23
CA ILE A 77 6.06 3.95 4.86
C ILE A 77 7.58 3.92 4.84
N GLN A 78 8.15 2.91 5.48
CA GLN A 78 9.58 2.65 5.43
C GLN A 78 9.84 1.29 4.78
N ARG A 79 10.84 1.25 3.92
CA ARG A 79 11.33 0.02 3.29
C ARG A 79 12.71 -0.31 3.81
N TYR A 80 12.95 -1.59 4.04
CA TYR A 80 14.20 -2.08 4.64
C TYR A 80 14.84 -3.13 3.77
N ASP A 81 16.19 -3.20 3.82
CA ASP A 81 16.96 -4.25 3.16
C ASP A 81 17.12 -5.47 4.08
N VAL A 82 17.91 -6.45 3.64
CA VAL A 82 18.17 -7.69 4.39
C VAL A 82 18.92 -7.46 5.71
N ASN A 83 19.58 -6.31 5.86
CA ASN A 83 20.30 -5.91 7.07
C ASN A 83 19.47 -5.02 7.98
N ASP A 84 18.16 -4.89 7.71
CA ASP A 84 17.25 -4.01 8.44
C ASP A 84 17.61 -2.52 8.34
N GLU A 85 18.35 -2.13 7.32
CA GLU A 85 18.62 -0.73 7.05
C GLU A 85 17.52 -0.11 6.22
N VAL A 86 17.13 1.12 6.55
CA VAL A 86 16.11 1.86 5.82
C VAL A 86 16.65 2.27 4.45
N ILE A 87 16.03 1.78 3.39
CA ILE A 87 16.42 2.11 2.01
C ILE A 87 15.46 3.11 1.36
N ALA A 88 14.29 3.32 1.94
CA ALA A 88 13.32 4.32 1.47
C ALA A 88 12.38 4.70 2.59
N SER A 89 11.97 5.97 2.61
CA SER A 89 10.99 6.48 3.54
C SER A 89 10.16 7.54 2.80
N PHE A 90 8.82 7.43 2.88
CA PHE A 90 7.93 8.37 2.19
C PHE A 90 6.56 8.33 2.83
N ARG A 91 5.78 9.39 2.62
CA ARG A 91 4.40 9.46 3.10
C ARG A 91 3.42 9.02 2.01
N SER A 92 2.26 8.50 2.46
CA SER A 92 1.15 8.14 1.57
C SER A 92 -0.17 8.45 2.25
N LEU A 93 -1.13 8.87 1.45
CA LEU A 93 -2.54 8.99 1.86
C LEU A 93 -3.30 7.80 1.28
N TRP A 94 -3.98 7.06 2.17
CA TRP A 94 -4.74 5.88 1.80
C TRP A 94 -6.23 6.16 1.92
N VAL A 95 -6.98 5.83 0.88
CA VAL A 95 -8.44 5.92 0.88
C VAL A 95 -9.00 4.52 1.03
N ILE A 96 -9.53 4.23 2.21
CA ILE A 96 -10.08 2.93 2.57
C ILE A 96 -11.59 3.04 2.55
N VAL A 97 -12.24 2.18 1.79
CA VAL A 97 -13.70 2.23 1.60
C VAL A 97 -14.31 0.86 1.86
N GLU A 98 -15.60 0.89 2.27
CA GLU A 98 -16.41 -0.32 2.34
C GLU A 98 -17.15 -0.49 1.03
N ILE A 99 -16.93 -1.63 0.37
CA ILE A 99 -17.66 -2.04 -0.81
C ILE A 99 -18.16 -3.46 -0.57
N ASP A 100 -19.47 -3.67 -0.65
CA ASP A 100 -20.10 -4.97 -0.42
C ASP A 100 -19.70 -5.61 0.92
N GLY A 101 -19.60 -4.79 1.96
CA GLY A 101 -19.24 -5.24 3.30
C GLY A 101 -17.76 -5.45 3.55
N VAL A 102 -16.90 -5.14 2.57
CA VAL A 102 -15.44 -5.33 2.69
C VAL A 102 -14.74 -3.97 2.78
N TRP A 103 -14.02 -3.77 3.88
CA TRP A 103 -13.16 -2.61 4.08
C TRP A 103 -11.78 -2.89 3.48
N ALA A 104 -11.39 -2.12 2.48
CA ALA A 104 -10.09 -2.26 1.84
C ALA A 104 -9.68 -0.96 1.13
N ALA A 105 -8.41 -0.83 0.77
CA ALA A 105 -7.90 0.36 0.11
C ALA A 105 -8.30 0.38 -1.37
N LYS A 106 -8.95 1.45 -1.79
CA LYS A 106 -9.36 1.67 -3.18
C LYS A 106 -8.36 2.52 -3.95
N VAL A 107 -7.85 3.56 -3.30
CA VAL A 107 -6.96 4.56 -3.89
C VAL A 107 -5.89 4.93 -2.88
N ARG A 108 -4.70 5.25 -3.35
CA ARG A 108 -3.69 5.90 -2.52
C ARG A 108 -2.96 6.98 -3.31
N SER A 109 -2.51 8.01 -2.58
CA SER A 109 -1.62 9.04 -3.09
C SER A 109 -0.27 8.84 -2.40
N SER A 110 0.80 8.66 -3.18
CA SER A 110 2.12 8.30 -2.66
C SER A 110 3.16 9.32 -3.06
N PHE A 111 4.08 9.61 -2.15
CA PHE A 111 5.27 10.41 -2.41
C PHE A 111 6.52 9.54 -2.60
N ALA A 112 6.35 8.26 -2.89
CA ALA A 112 7.45 7.37 -3.20
C ALA A 112 8.20 7.86 -4.44
N LEU A 113 9.52 7.79 -4.39
CA LEU A 113 10.35 8.01 -5.56
C LEU A 113 10.17 6.85 -6.55
N LYS A 114 10.24 7.17 -7.81
CA LYS A 114 10.09 6.17 -8.87
C LYS A 114 11.40 5.45 -9.15
#